data_3b8711e96a63835297602a17cab66b26
#
_entry.id   3b8711e96a63835297602a17cab66b26
#
_cell.length_a   1.000
_cell.length_b   1.000
_cell.length_c   1.000
_cell.angle_alpha   90.00
_cell.angle_beta   90.00
_cell.angle_gamma   90.00
#
_symmetry.space_group_name_H-M   'P 1'
#
loop_
_entity.id
_entity.type
_entity.pdbx_description
1 polymer ?
#
loop_
_entity_poly.entity_id
_entity_poly.type
_entity_poly.pdbx_seq_one_letter_code
_entity_poly.pdbx_strand_id
1 'polypeptide(L)'
;MLASALPGWAQDAGGPAGGMNSIPADLVDDSHVREELGVNEFTAPLISKLFDTLRDLSPLPVAEKKLEERMPLNRADLAVELGFLIADGFLVVQAGQMEKVEPLAADLTRYGKALGAGDRVNRHAASLLESAREQKVEQLKKELAATQKDVEKELVSLRDADLAHLISLGGWIRALSVASVAVDKQFSVERAKLLMREDIADYYTESVAGLEPRISERPNYLSMRDVLSGLRNEMTLGENGVPTPEKVAIIRKQAEKLVELALQRQK
;
A
#
# COMPACT_ATOMS: atom_id res chain seq x y z
N MET A 1 -50.58 -7.06 -51.14
CA MET A 1 -49.36 -7.68 -50.56
C MET A 1 -48.68 -6.63 -49.72
N LEU A 2 -48.90 -6.67 -48.42
CA LEU A 2 -48.32 -5.73 -47.45
C LEU A 2 -47.20 -6.46 -46.71
N ALA A 3 -45.96 -6.01 -46.90
CA ALA A 3 -44.81 -6.48 -46.18
C ALA A 3 -44.58 -5.57 -44.95
N SER A 4 -44.83 -6.10 -43.76
CA SER A 4 -44.61 -5.46 -42.48
C SER A 4 -43.10 -5.57 -42.11
N ALA A 5 -42.41 -4.44 -42.04
CA ALA A 5 -41.10 -4.36 -41.45
C ALA A 5 -41.16 -4.28 -39.93
N LEU A 6 -40.51 -5.20 -39.24
CA LEU A 6 -40.33 -5.15 -37.77
C LEU A 6 -39.19 -4.17 -37.44
N PRO A 7 -39.32 -3.33 -36.39
CA PRO A 7 -38.25 -2.48 -35.93
C PRO A 7 -37.21 -3.31 -35.17
N GLY A 8 -35.96 -3.18 -35.60
CA GLY A 8 -34.81 -3.74 -34.88
C GLY A 8 -34.62 -3.08 -33.51
N TRP A 9 -34.59 -3.89 -32.50
CA TRP A 9 -34.20 -3.50 -31.17
C TRP A 9 -32.66 -3.44 -31.10
N ALA A 10 -32.13 -2.25 -31.26
CA ALA A 10 -30.73 -2.00 -30.87
C ALA A 10 -30.65 -2.08 -29.35
N GLN A 11 -30.01 -3.13 -28.84
CA GLN A 11 -29.61 -3.20 -27.44
C GLN A 11 -28.39 -2.29 -27.26
N ASP A 12 -28.64 -1.07 -26.79
CA ASP A 12 -27.64 -0.26 -26.12
C ASP A 12 -27.34 -0.89 -24.75
N ALA A 13 -26.37 -1.78 -24.72
CA ALA A 13 -25.77 -2.31 -23.50
C ALA A 13 -24.49 -1.49 -23.20
N GLY A 14 -24.67 -0.20 -22.97
CA GLY A 14 -23.65 0.70 -22.46
C GLY A 14 -24.05 1.17 -21.07
N GLY A 15 -24.02 0.26 -20.08
CA GLY A 15 -23.98 0.69 -18.69
C GLY A 15 -22.63 1.34 -18.40
N PRO A 16 -22.56 2.44 -17.64
CA PRO A 16 -21.27 2.97 -17.24
C PRO A 16 -20.59 1.92 -16.36
N ALA A 17 -19.48 1.37 -16.84
CA ALA A 17 -18.51 0.74 -15.98
C ALA A 17 -18.12 1.80 -14.94
N GLY A 18 -18.52 1.59 -13.68
CA GLY A 18 -18.08 2.40 -12.57
C GLY A 18 -16.54 2.35 -12.59
N GLY A 19 -15.92 3.50 -12.90
CA GLY A 19 -14.50 3.58 -13.01
C GLY A 19 -13.88 3.33 -11.64
N MET A 20 -13.29 2.15 -11.43
CA MET A 20 -12.25 2.05 -10.43
C MET A 20 -11.15 3.01 -10.87
N ASN A 21 -10.78 3.96 -10.00
CA ASN A 21 -9.66 4.84 -10.27
C ASN A 21 -8.43 3.98 -10.56
N SER A 22 -7.80 4.22 -11.71
CA SER A 22 -6.60 3.49 -12.09
C SER A 22 -5.49 3.74 -11.08
N ILE A 23 -4.68 2.73 -10.80
CA ILE A 23 -3.50 2.88 -9.96
C ILE A 23 -2.59 3.95 -10.58
N PRO A 24 -2.05 4.91 -9.78
CA PRO A 24 -1.09 5.88 -10.29
C PRO A 24 0.07 5.21 -11.03
N ALA A 25 0.34 5.65 -12.28
CA ALA A 25 1.26 4.98 -13.19
C ALA A 25 2.71 4.88 -12.65
N ASP A 26 3.11 5.80 -11.78
CA ASP A 26 4.43 5.79 -11.14
C ASP A 26 4.57 4.76 -9.99
N LEU A 27 3.46 4.15 -9.57
CA LEU A 27 3.43 3.15 -8.51
C LEU A 27 3.35 1.71 -9.03
N VAL A 28 3.34 1.51 -10.34
CA VAL A 28 3.38 0.20 -11.00
C VAL A 28 4.67 0.02 -11.77
N ASP A 29 5.01 -1.20 -12.14
CA ASP A 29 6.12 -1.48 -13.05
C ASP A 29 5.61 -1.99 -14.42
N ASP A 30 6.54 -2.15 -15.38
CA ASP A 30 6.21 -2.60 -16.74
C ASP A 30 5.51 -3.96 -16.78
N SER A 31 5.69 -4.81 -15.76
CA SER A 31 4.98 -6.10 -15.69
C SER A 31 3.50 -5.90 -15.39
N HIS A 32 3.16 -4.94 -14.52
CA HIS A 32 1.77 -4.56 -14.22
C HIS A 32 1.06 -3.97 -15.43
N VAL A 33 1.74 -3.09 -16.18
CA VAL A 33 1.17 -2.50 -17.43
C VAL A 33 0.83 -3.57 -18.46
N ARG A 34 1.62 -4.65 -18.55
CA ARG A 34 1.33 -5.79 -19.44
C ARG A 34 0.15 -6.64 -18.94
N GLU A 35 0.00 -6.72 -17.62
CA GLU A 35 -1.10 -7.44 -16.97
C GLU A 35 -2.45 -6.72 -17.18
N GLU A 36 -2.48 -5.39 -17.12
CA GLU A 36 -3.67 -4.59 -17.44
C GLU A 36 -4.17 -4.77 -18.89
N LEU A 37 -3.29 -5.08 -19.81
CA LEU A 37 -3.63 -5.30 -21.24
C LEU A 37 -4.13 -6.73 -21.52
N GLY A 38 -4.05 -7.64 -20.58
CA GLY A 38 -4.40 -9.05 -20.75
C GLY A 38 -5.08 -9.69 -19.55
N VAL A 39 -6.39 -9.50 -19.42
CA VAL A 39 -7.32 -10.35 -18.66
C VAL A 39 -7.10 -10.47 -17.15
N ASN A 40 -7.83 -9.68 -16.35
CA ASN A 40 -8.16 -9.91 -14.92
C ASN A 40 -6.99 -10.23 -13.97
N GLU A 41 -5.83 -9.60 -14.10
CA GLU A 41 -4.78 -9.77 -13.12
C GLU A 41 -4.84 -8.64 -12.07
N PHE A 42 -4.65 -9.05 -10.81
CA PHE A 42 -4.64 -8.16 -9.67
C PHE A 42 -3.44 -7.23 -9.74
N THR A 43 -3.69 -5.95 -9.58
CA THR A 43 -2.66 -4.92 -9.45
C THR A 43 -2.90 -4.08 -8.19
N ALA A 44 -1.83 -3.73 -7.50
CA ALA A 44 -1.84 -2.82 -6.36
C ALA A 44 -0.56 -1.98 -6.37
N PRO A 45 -0.56 -0.77 -5.77
CA PRO A 45 0.64 0.04 -5.64
C PRO A 45 1.79 -0.72 -4.99
N LEU A 46 2.97 -0.68 -5.62
CA LEU A 46 4.16 -1.32 -5.08
C LEU A 46 4.80 -0.48 -3.98
N ILE A 47 5.03 -1.09 -2.83
CA ILE A 47 5.69 -0.45 -1.68
C ILE A 47 7.10 0.03 -2.09
N SER A 48 7.83 -0.73 -2.90
CA SER A 48 9.13 -0.33 -3.44
C SER A 48 9.06 0.98 -4.22
N LYS A 49 8.04 1.15 -5.06
CA LYS A 49 7.83 2.37 -5.85
C LYS A 49 7.46 3.56 -4.97
N LEU A 50 6.66 3.34 -3.92
CA LEU A 50 6.39 4.38 -2.92
C LEU A 50 7.70 4.89 -2.30
N PHE A 51 8.61 4.01 -1.89
CA PHE A 51 9.90 4.42 -1.34
C PHE A 51 10.83 5.06 -2.37
N ASP A 52 10.72 4.70 -3.66
CA ASP A 52 11.44 5.38 -4.74
C ASP A 52 10.98 6.84 -4.88
N THR A 53 9.67 7.12 -4.79
CA THR A 53 9.14 8.51 -4.84
C THR A 53 9.53 9.34 -3.62
N LEU A 54 9.82 8.70 -2.49
CA LEU A 54 10.24 9.36 -1.24
C LEU A 54 11.76 9.50 -1.10
N ARG A 55 12.54 9.13 -2.11
CA ARG A 55 14.01 9.13 -2.05
C ARG A 55 14.58 10.49 -1.66
N ASP A 56 14.00 11.58 -2.16
CA ASP A 56 14.45 12.96 -1.90
C ASP A 56 14.17 13.42 -0.45
N LEU A 57 13.38 12.66 0.30
CA LEU A 57 13.16 12.89 1.73
C LEU A 57 14.22 12.22 2.62
N SER A 58 15.13 11.45 2.04
CA SER A 58 16.15 10.70 2.79
C SER A 58 17.11 11.63 3.56
N PRO A 59 17.57 11.27 4.80
CA PRO A 59 17.19 10.05 5.50
C PRO A 59 15.80 10.13 6.13
N LEU A 60 14.97 9.14 5.84
CA LEU A 60 13.66 9.02 6.48
C LEU A 60 13.84 8.65 7.97
N PRO A 61 12.98 9.16 8.87
CA PRO A 61 13.05 8.82 10.27
C PRO A 61 12.72 7.33 10.48
N VAL A 62 13.73 6.56 10.88
CA VAL A 62 13.56 5.14 11.22
C VAL A 62 13.07 5.03 12.66
N ALA A 63 11.84 5.43 12.89
CA ALA A 63 11.15 5.06 14.12
C ALA A 63 10.42 3.74 13.82
N GLU A 64 11.05 2.62 14.18
CA GLU A 64 10.37 1.32 14.09
C GLU A 64 9.07 1.40 14.90
N LYS A 65 7.96 1.18 14.21
CA LYS A 65 6.74 0.89 14.93
C LYS A 65 6.78 -0.58 15.29
N LYS A 66 7.03 -0.86 16.56
CA LYS A 66 6.98 -2.23 17.05
C LYS A 66 5.55 -2.73 16.92
N LEU A 67 5.35 -3.73 16.07
CA LEU A 67 4.12 -4.50 16.07
C LEU A 67 4.01 -5.25 17.41
N GLU A 68 2.80 -5.55 17.82
CA GLU A 68 2.59 -6.36 19.02
C GLU A 68 3.22 -7.75 18.82
N GLU A 69 3.82 -8.33 19.88
CA GLU A 69 4.41 -9.68 19.82
C GLU A 69 3.39 -10.74 19.41
N ARG A 70 2.14 -10.57 19.84
CA ARG A 70 1.03 -11.45 19.45
C ARG A 70 0.46 -11.00 18.11
N MET A 71 0.57 -11.87 17.10
CA MET A 71 -0.05 -11.62 15.79
C MET A 71 -1.58 -11.47 15.89
N PRO A 72 -2.20 -10.67 14.98
CA PRO A 72 -3.64 -10.65 14.82
C PRO A 72 -4.21 -12.04 14.53
N LEU A 73 -5.41 -12.30 15.00
CA LEU A 73 -6.17 -13.49 14.59
C LEU A 73 -6.92 -13.27 13.28
N ASN A 74 -7.24 -12.03 12.96
CA ASN A 74 -7.96 -11.67 11.74
C ASN A 74 -6.98 -11.53 10.57
N ARG A 75 -7.30 -12.16 9.44
CA ARG A 75 -6.44 -12.18 8.24
C ARG A 75 -6.30 -10.79 7.60
N ALA A 76 -7.32 -9.93 7.67
CA ALA A 76 -7.24 -8.56 7.16
C ALA A 76 -6.21 -7.74 7.96
N ASP A 77 -6.21 -7.86 9.28
CA ASP A 77 -5.24 -7.18 10.16
C ASP A 77 -3.81 -7.73 9.92
N LEU A 78 -3.67 -9.07 9.72
CA LEU A 78 -2.40 -9.69 9.33
C LEU A 78 -1.85 -9.14 8.00
N ALA A 79 -2.72 -8.93 7.02
CA ALA A 79 -2.34 -8.40 5.71
C ALA A 79 -1.83 -6.95 5.82
N VAL A 80 -2.56 -6.09 6.54
CA VAL A 80 -2.12 -4.71 6.78
C VAL A 80 -0.78 -4.68 7.50
N GLU A 81 -0.59 -5.49 8.55
CA GLU A 81 0.67 -5.53 9.30
C GLU A 81 1.82 -6.11 8.48
N LEU A 82 1.57 -7.07 7.57
CA LEU A 82 2.59 -7.52 6.63
C LEU A 82 3.05 -6.39 5.72
N GLY A 83 2.14 -5.53 5.26
CA GLY A 83 2.49 -4.32 4.51
C GLY A 83 3.38 -3.36 5.32
N PHE A 84 3.09 -3.17 6.60
CA PHE A 84 3.96 -2.41 7.52
C PHE A 84 5.35 -3.02 7.61
N LEU A 85 5.46 -4.35 7.78
CA LEU A 85 6.75 -5.04 7.87
C LEU A 85 7.58 -4.88 6.60
N ILE A 86 6.97 -4.99 5.42
CA ILE A 86 7.66 -4.79 4.14
C ILE A 86 8.17 -3.35 4.05
N ALA A 87 7.34 -2.36 4.41
CA ALA A 87 7.73 -0.95 4.42
C ALA A 87 8.86 -0.66 5.42
N ASP A 88 8.80 -1.23 6.63
CA ASP A 88 9.87 -1.13 7.62
C ASP A 88 11.17 -1.78 7.11
N GLY A 89 11.07 -2.84 6.30
CA GLY A 89 12.21 -3.42 5.60
C GLY A 89 12.93 -2.42 4.70
N PHE A 90 12.19 -1.66 3.89
CA PHE A 90 12.79 -0.59 3.08
C PHE A 90 13.45 0.49 3.93
N LEU A 91 12.84 0.88 5.06
CA LEU A 91 13.41 1.86 5.99
C LEU A 91 14.71 1.36 6.64
N VAL A 92 14.72 0.12 7.12
CA VAL A 92 15.89 -0.55 7.72
C VAL A 92 17.05 -0.61 6.73
N VAL A 93 16.78 -1.05 5.51
CA VAL A 93 17.78 -1.15 4.44
C VAL A 93 18.32 0.24 4.05
N GLN A 94 17.42 1.22 3.90
CA GLN A 94 17.82 2.60 3.57
C GLN A 94 18.68 3.26 4.66
N ALA A 95 18.42 2.92 5.94
CA ALA A 95 19.18 3.39 7.09
C ALA A 95 20.50 2.63 7.32
N GLY A 96 20.78 1.60 6.54
CA GLY A 96 21.98 0.76 6.71
C GLY A 96 21.97 -0.10 7.97
N GLN A 97 20.81 -0.34 8.58
CA GLN A 97 20.67 -1.10 9.84
C GLN A 97 20.57 -2.60 9.58
N MET A 98 21.63 -3.20 9.02
CA MET A 98 21.64 -4.59 8.54
C MET A 98 21.37 -5.62 9.65
N GLU A 99 21.72 -5.31 10.90
CA GLU A 99 21.45 -6.13 12.09
C GLU A 99 19.94 -6.34 12.34
N LYS A 100 19.09 -5.47 11.78
CA LYS A 100 17.64 -5.55 11.93
C LYS A 100 16.97 -6.40 10.84
N VAL A 101 17.70 -6.79 9.81
CA VAL A 101 17.15 -7.61 8.72
C VAL A 101 16.79 -9.01 9.20
N GLU A 102 17.56 -9.59 10.14
CA GLU A 102 17.27 -10.93 10.66
C GLU A 102 15.94 -11.03 11.40
N PRO A 103 15.65 -10.19 12.42
CA PRO A 103 14.33 -10.20 13.06
C PRO A 103 13.19 -9.85 12.09
N LEU A 104 13.41 -8.94 11.15
CA LEU A 104 12.44 -8.61 10.12
C LEU A 104 12.12 -9.82 9.23
N ALA A 105 13.12 -10.56 8.76
CA ALA A 105 12.93 -11.74 7.91
C ALA A 105 12.16 -12.84 8.67
N ALA A 106 12.40 -13.00 9.97
CA ALA A 106 11.65 -13.90 10.84
C ALA A 106 10.18 -13.49 10.94
N ASP A 107 9.89 -12.21 11.12
CA ASP A 107 8.53 -11.69 11.17
C ASP A 107 7.82 -11.83 9.82
N LEU A 108 8.45 -11.46 8.71
CA LEU A 108 7.90 -11.67 7.35
C LEU A 108 7.51 -13.14 7.13
N THR A 109 8.38 -14.07 7.52
CA THR A 109 8.11 -15.52 7.45
C THR A 109 6.88 -15.90 8.27
N ARG A 110 6.78 -15.41 9.50
CA ARG A 110 5.68 -15.72 10.41
C ARG A 110 4.35 -15.22 9.88
N TYR A 111 4.30 -13.98 9.38
CA TYR A 111 3.10 -13.37 8.79
C TYR A 111 2.72 -14.01 7.45
N GLY A 112 3.68 -14.26 6.58
CA GLY A 112 3.45 -14.94 5.30
C GLY A 112 2.87 -16.34 5.50
N LYS A 113 3.38 -17.09 6.48
CA LYS A 113 2.83 -18.41 6.84
C LYS A 113 1.39 -18.31 7.34
N ALA A 114 1.08 -17.33 8.19
CA ALA A 114 -0.26 -17.12 8.72
C ALA A 114 -1.28 -16.71 7.63
N LEU A 115 -0.82 -16.07 6.57
CA LEU A 115 -1.62 -15.69 5.40
C LEU A 115 -1.73 -16.82 4.34
N GLY A 116 -0.98 -17.91 4.47
CA GLY A 116 -1.00 -19.03 3.53
C GLY A 116 0.08 -18.96 2.45
N ALA A 117 0.96 -17.95 2.47
CA ALA A 117 2.05 -17.74 1.50
C ALA A 117 3.44 -18.13 2.04
N GLY A 118 3.50 -19.01 3.04
CA GLY A 118 4.73 -19.31 3.80
C GLY A 118 5.90 -19.79 2.96
N ASP A 119 5.67 -20.69 1.99
CA ASP A 119 6.75 -21.27 1.17
C ASP A 119 7.41 -20.21 0.26
N ARG A 120 6.65 -19.24 -0.22
CA ARG A 120 7.17 -18.13 -1.03
C ARG A 120 8.01 -17.19 -0.17
N VAL A 121 7.47 -16.77 0.97
CA VAL A 121 8.16 -15.85 1.89
C VAL A 121 9.43 -16.46 2.47
N ASN A 122 9.47 -17.78 2.74
CA ASN A 122 10.67 -18.46 3.23
C ASN A 122 11.86 -18.35 2.27
N ARG A 123 11.62 -18.42 0.96
CA ARG A 123 12.70 -18.26 -0.03
C ARG A 123 13.27 -16.84 0.00
N HIS A 124 12.40 -15.82 0.06
CA HIS A 124 12.82 -14.43 0.16
C HIS A 124 13.52 -14.13 1.49
N ALA A 125 13.04 -14.68 2.60
CA ALA A 125 13.68 -14.52 3.91
C ALA A 125 15.11 -15.03 3.92
N ALA A 126 15.38 -16.18 3.32
CA ALA A 126 16.74 -16.72 3.20
C ALA A 126 17.65 -15.81 2.36
N SER A 127 17.16 -15.31 1.22
CA SER A 127 17.89 -14.37 0.35
C SER A 127 18.11 -13.01 1.02
N LEU A 128 17.15 -12.52 1.81
CA LEU A 128 17.31 -11.30 2.62
C LEU A 128 18.46 -11.46 3.62
N LEU A 129 18.54 -12.58 4.34
CA LEU A 129 19.59 -12.84 5.33
C LEU A 129 20.98 -12.92 4.68
N GLU A 130 21.10 -13.60 3.53
CA GLU A 130 22.35 -13.68 2.78
C GLU A 130 22.78 -12.30 2.29
N SER A 131 21.86 -11.56 1.66
CA SER A 131 22.11 -10.22 1.15
C SER A 131 22.49 -9.22 2.25
N ALA A 132 21.90 -9.36 3.46
CA ALA A 132 22.25 -8.51 4.60
C ALA A 132 23.67 -8.78 5.09
N ARG A 133 24.09 -10.06 5.18
CA ARG A 133 25.47 -10.44 5.56
C ARG A 133 26.49 -9.89 4.57
N GLU A 134 26.14 -9.84 3.30
CA GLU A 134 26.98 -9.33 2.22
C GLU A 134 26.82 -7.80 1.99
N GLN A 135 25.97 -7.13 2.78
CA GLN A 135 25.64 -5.70 2.68
C GLN A 135 25.17 -5.27 1.28
N LYS A 136 24.48 -6.17 0.58
CA LYS A 136 23.94 -5.94 -0.78
C LYS A 136 22.62 -5.19 -0.74
N VAL A 137 22.67 -3.86 -0.54
CA VAL A 137 21.49 -2.98 -0.37
C VAL A 137 20.48 -3.13 -1.52
N GLU A 138 20.94 -3.10 -2.77
CA GLU A 138 20.02 -3.19 -3.92
C GLU A 138 19.37 -4.57 -4.04
N GLN A 139 20.08 -5.62 -3.66
CA GLN A 139 19.49 -6.97 -3.62
C GLN A 139 18.43 -7.08 -2.51
N LEU A 140 18.70 -6.51 -1.33
CA LEU A 140 17.71 -6.45 -0.23
C LEU A 140 16.42 -5.77 -0.67
N LYS A 141 16.51 -4.62 -1.36
CA LYS A 141 15.32 -3.92 -1.90
C LYS A 141 14.57 -4.78 -2.90
N LYS A 142 15.28 -5.47 -3.81
CA LYS A 142 14.67 -6.40 -4.78
C LYS A 142 13.93 -7.55 -4.10
N GLU A 143 14.53 -8.15 -3.07
CA GLU A 143 13.90 -9.24 -2.32
C GLU A 143 12.66 -8.79 -1.55
N LEU A 144 12.68 -7.58 -0.95
CA LEU A 144 11.50 -7.01 -0.30
C LEU A 144 10.36 -6.77 -1.31
N ALA A 145 10.67 -6.21 -2.48
CA ALA A 145 9.70 -6.00 -3.55
C ALA A 145 9.14 -7.34 -4.08
N ALA A 146 10.01 -8.34 -4.27
CA ALA A 146 9.61 -9.67 -4.70
C ALA A 146 8.75 -10.38 -3.64
N THR A 147 9.04 -10.16 -2.34
CA THR A 147 8.21 -10.67 -1.24
C THR A 147 6.77 -10.16 -1.35
N GLN A 148 6.57 -8.85 -1.57
CA GLN A 148 5.23 -8.29 -1.77
C GLN A 148 4.52 -8.98 -2.93
N LYS A 149 5.12 -8.96 -4.13
CA LYS A 149 4.53 -9.53 -5.35
C LYS A 149 4.14 -11.00 -5.21
N ASP A 150 5.05 -11.80 -4.65
CA ASP A 150 4.82 -13.24 -4.51
C ASP A 150 3.73 -13.57 -3.49
N VAL A 151 3.62 -12.79 -2.40
CA VAL A 151 2.53 -12.94 -1.43
C VAL A 151 1.20 -12.51 -2.05
N GLU A 152 1.14 -11.36 -2.70
CA GLU A 152 -0.07 -10.87 -3.37
C GLU A 152 -0.55 -11.88 -4.42
N LYS A 153 0.34 -12.39 -5.26
CA LYS A 153 0.02 -13.40 -6.26
C LYS A 153 -0.52 -14.69 -5.64
N GLU A 154 0.02 -15.12 -4.50
CA GLU A 154 -0.49 -16.30 -3.79
C GLU A 154 -1.89 -16.04 -3.24
N LEU A 155 -2.12 -14.88 -2.61
CA LEU A 155 -3.44 -14.51 -2.08
C LEU A 155 -4.49 -14.43 -3.19
N VAL A 156 -4.15 -13.86 -4.34
CA VAL A 156 -5.05 -13.83 -5.51
C VAL A 156 -5.38 -15.25 -6.00
N SER A 157 -4.38 -16.14 -6.05
CA SER A 157 -4.60 -17.55 -6.42
C SER A 157 -5.53 -18.29 -5.42
N LEU A 158 -5.53 -17.86 -4.17
CA LEU A 158 -6.42 -18.33 -3.11
C LEU A 158 -7.79 -17.61 -3.09
N ARG A 159 -8.05 -16.73 -4.03
CA ARG A 159 -9.25 -15.87 -4.13
C ARG A 159 -9.41 -14.89 -2.96
N ASP A 160 -8.31 -14.44 -2.40
CA ASP A 160 -8.22 -13.47 -1.29
C ASP A 160 -7.62 -12.13 -1.77
N ALA A 161 -8.06 -11.61 -2.91
CA ALA A 161 -7.56 -10.36 -3.50
C ALA A 161 -7.66 -9.16 -2.54
N ASP A 162 -8.69 -9.11 -1.70
CA ASP A 162 -8.85 -8.07 -0.67
C ASP A 162 -7.65 -8.00 0.27
N LEU A 163 -7.09 -9.16 0.65
CA LEU A 163 -5.91 -9.19 1.51
C LEU A 163 -4.67 -8.65 0.79
N ALA A 164 -4.56 -8.86 -0.51
CA ALA A 164 -3.48 -8.29 -1.31
C ALA A 164 -3.56 -6.76 -1.36
N HIS A 165 -4.76 -6.18 -1.56
CA HIS A 165 -4.97 -4.72 -1.45
C HIS A 165 -4.60 -4.19 -0.05
N LEU A 166 -4.89 -4.94 1.01
CA LEU A 166 -4.58 -4.54 2.38
C LEU A 166 -3.07 -4.56 2.69
N ILE A 167 -2.28 -5.44 2.06
CA ILE A 167 -0.81 -5.41 2.16
C ILE A 167 -0.29 -4.09 1.57
N SER A 168 -0.72 -3.74 0.37
CA SER A 168 -0.34 -2.49 -0.29
C SER A 168 -0.75 -1.25 0.52
N LEU A 169 -1.99 -1.23 1.04
CA LEU A 169 -2.50 -0.17 1.93
C LEU A 169 -1.62 -0.02 3.17
N GLY A 170 -1.27 -1.12 3.84
CA GLY A 170 -0.41 -1.11 5.03
C GLY A 170 0.94 -0.47 4.75
N GLY A 171 1.57 -0.85 3.63
CA GLY A 171 2.84 -0.27 3.18
C GLY A 171 2.74 1.22 2.90
N TRP A 172 1.67 1.67 2.24
CA TRP A 172 1.45 3.09 1.98
C TRP A 172 1.22 3.90 3.26
N ILE A 173 0.37 3.42 4.17
CA ILE A 173 0.13 4.09 5.46
C ILE A 173 1.46 4.29 6.19
N ARG A 174 2.33 3.28 6.20
CA ARG A 174 3.63 3.36 6.85
C ARG A 174 4.55 4.35 6.15
N ALA A 175 4.64 4.32 4.82
CA ALA A 175 5.43 5.25 4.03
C ALA A 175 4.95 6.71 4.25
N LEU A 176 3.64 6.96 4.21
CA LEU A 176 3.06 8.28 4.47
C LEU A 176 3.38 8.78 5.88
N SER A 177 3.29 7.91 6.89
CA SER A 177 3.60 8.25 8.28
C SER A 177 5.04 8.75 8.43
N VAL A 178 6.03 8.05 7.86
CA VAL A 178 7.42 8.47 7.97
C VAL A 178 7.76 9.68 7.11
N ALA A 179 7.17 9.76 5.90
CA ALA A 179 7.37 10.87 4.98
C ALA A 179 6.83 12.17 5.57
N SER A 180 5.62 12.15 6.13
CA SER A 180 5.01 13.33 6.74
C SER A 180 5.82 13.87 7.92
N VAL A 181 6.37 12.98 8.76
CA VAL A 181 7.29 13.36 9.84
C VAL A 181 8.58 14.00 9.30
N ALA A 182 9.14 13.45 8.21
CA ALA A 182 10.36 13.98 7.60
C ALA A 182 10.14 15.38 7.00
N VAL A 183 8.99 15.60 6.36
CA VAL A 183 8.63 16.90 5.78
C VAL A 183 8.31 17.92 6.87
N ASP A 184 7.56 17.53 7.90
CA ASP A 184 7.21 18.42 9.02
C ASP A 184 8.46 18.92 9.77
N LYS A 185 9.45 18.02 9.98
CA LYS A 185 10.73 18.40 10.60
C LYS A 185 11.60 19.32 9.76
N GLN A 186 11.57 19.17 8.46
CA GLN A 186 12.39 19.93 7.51
C GLN A 186 11.50 20.35 6.34
N PHE A 187 10.63 21.31 6.60
CA PHE A 187 9.70 21.82 5.59
C PHE A 187 10.43 22.54 4.45
N SER A 188 10.12 22.19 3.23
CA SER A 188 10.24 23.01 2.04
C SER A 188 9.04 22.71 1.12
N VAL A 189 8.76 23.63 0.20
CA VAL A 189 7.66 23.45 -0.77
C VAL A 189 7.91 22.20 -1.63
N GLU A 190 9.14 21.99 -2.06
CA GLU A 190 9.53 20.84 -2.90
C GLU A 190 9.32 19.53 -2.14
N ARG A 191 9.74 19.47 -0.88
CA ARG A 191 9.53 18.28 -0.03
C ARG A 191 8.05 18.05 0.25
N ALA A 192 7.30 19.11 0.53
CA ALA A 192 5.88 19.01 0.81
C ALA A 192 5.06 18.56 -0.40
N LYS A 193 5.46 18.91 -1.64
CA LYS A 193 4.84 18.40 -2.87
C LYS A 193 4.86 16.88 -2.99
N LEU A 194 5.85 16.20 -2.40
CA LEU A 194 5.92 14.74 -2.39
C LEU A 194 4.80 14.08 -1.55
N LEU A 195 4.17 14.85 -0.67
CA LEU A 195 3.00 14.40 0.10
C LEU A 195 1.67 14.69 -0.60
N MET A 196 1.66 15.57 -1.63
CA MET A 196 0.44 16.00 -2.31
C MET A 196 0.00 14.95 -3.36
N ARG A 197 -0.30 13.75 -2.89
CA ARG A 197 -0.67 12.59 -3.70
C ARG A 197 -2.15 12.26 -3.47
N GLU A 198 -3.03 13.17 -3.92
CA GLU A 198 -4.49 12.98 -3.87
C GLU A 198 -4.92 11.71 -4.62
N ASP A 199 -4.22 11.39 -5.72
CA ASP A 199 -4.43 10.22 -6.55
C ASP A 199 -4.28 8.91 -5.76
N ILE A 200 -3.26 8.80 -4.89
CA ILE A 200 -3.06 7.63 -4.04
C ILE A 200 -4.13 7.55 -2.95
N ALA A 201 -4.44 8.68 -2.31
CA ALA A 201 -5.48 8.74 -1.28
C ALA A 201 -6.85 8.36 -1.83
N ASP A 202 -7.17 8.78 -3.05
CA ASP A 202 -8.41 8.45 -3.76
C ASP A 202 -8.48 6.95 -4.07
N TYR A 203 -7.40 6.39 -4.64
CA TYR A 203 -7.28 4.96 -4.90
C TYR A 203 -7.56 4.11 -3.65
N TYR A 204 -6.92 4.43 -2.51
CA TYR A 204 -7.15 3.64 -1.29
C TYR A 204 -8.51 3.89 -0.64
N THR A 205 -9.09 5.08 -0.81
CA THR A 205 -10.48 5.34 -0.36
C THR A 205 -11.44 4.40 -1.07
N GLU A 206 -11.33 4.25 -2.39
CA GLU A 206 -12.15 3.35 -3.19
C GLU A 206 -11.83 1.89 -2.90
N SER A 207 -10.53 1.52 -2.81
CA SER A 207 -10.12 0.16 -2.48
C SER A 207 -10.71 -0.31 -1.16
N VAL A 208 -10.65 0.52 -0.10
CA VAL A 208 -11.21 0.18 1.21
C VAL A 208 -12.73 0.08 1.17
N ALA A 209 -13.41 0.93 0.38
CA ALA A 209 -14.85 0.86 0.20
C ALA A 209 -15.29 -0.40 -0.58
N GLY A 210 -14.45 -0.88 -1.50
CA GLY A 210 -14.71 -2.07 -2.33
C GLY A 210 -14.39 -3.41 -1.66
N LEU A 211 -13.76 -3.43 -0.49
CA LEU A 211 -13.50 -4.67 0.25
C LEU A 211 -14.80 -5.40 0.63
N GLU A 212 -14.72 -6.71 0.80
CA GLU A 212 -15.84 -7.50 1.28
C GLU A 212 -16.49 -6.87 2.54
N PRO A 213 -17.83 -6.91 2.68
CA PRO A 213 -18.55 -6.28 3.79
C PRO A 213 -18.03 -6.69 5.18
N ARG A 214 -17.63 -7.96 5.35
CA ARG A 214 -17.01 -8.47 6.60
C ARG A 214 -15.73 -7.72 6.99
N ILE A 215 -15.08 -7.01 6.08
CA ILE A 215 -13.89 -6.20 6.30
C ILE A 215 -14.27 -4.73 6.29
N SER A 216 -14.88 -4.24 5.21
CA SER A 216 -15.17 -2.80 5.00
C SER A 216 -16.14 -2.21 6.02
N GLU A 217 -17.04 -3.01 6.60
CA GLU A 217 -18.00 -2.56 7.61
C GLU A 217 -17.45 -2.60 9.05
N ARG A 218 -16.23 -3.08 9.26
CA ARG A 218 -15.59 -3.02 10.58
C ARG A 218 -15.35 -1.57 10.99
N PRO A 219 -15.54 -1.21 12.30
CA PRO A 219 -15.43 0.18 12.75
C PRO A 219 -14.12 0.86 12.42
N ASN A 220 -12.99 0.14 12.48
CA ASN A 220 -11.68 0.68 12.13
C ASN A 220 -11.55 0.96 10.63
N TYR A 221 -12.13 0.13 9.74
CA TYR A 221 -12.09 0.35 8.29
C TYR A 221 -13.03 1.48 7.86
N LEU A 222 -14.22 1.59 8.48
CA LEU A 222 -15.10 2.75 8.28
C LEU A 222 -14.37 4.05 8.67
N SER A 223 -13.73 4.07 9.83
CA SER A 223 -12.96 5.23 10.28
C SER A 223 -11.74 5.49 9.39
N MET A 224 -11.05 4.45 8.89
CA MET A 224 -9.96 4.64 7.91
C MET A 224 -10.44 5.31 6.64
N ARG A 225 -11.59 4.92 6.10
CA ARG A 225 -12.17 5.53 4.91
C ARG A 225 -12.45 7.02 5.10
N ASP A 226 -12.97 7.40 6.27
CA ASP A 226 -13.21 8.81 6.60
C ASP A 226 -11.90 9.61 6.64
N VAL A 227 -10.84 9.04 7.25
CA VAL A 227 -9.53 9.68 7.30
C VAL A 227 -8.89 9.77 5.91
N LEU A 228 -9.02 8.74 5.08
CA LEU A 228 -8.52 8.73 3.70
C LEU A 228 -9.18 9.84 2.86
N SER A 229 -10.52 10.00 2.97
CA SER A 229 -11.25 11.09 2.30
C SER A 229 -10.79 12.47 2.80
N GLY A 230 -10.52 12.62 4.09
CA GLY A 230 -9.94 13.83 4.67
C GLY A 230 -8.54 14.12 4.12
N LEU A 231 -7.69 13.10 4.05
CA LEU A 231 -6.34 13.19 3.47
C LEU A 231 -6.37 13.63 2.01
N ARG A 232 -7.24 13.05 1.19
CA ARG A 232 -7.43 13.46 -0.20
C ARG A 232 -7.65 14.96 -0.31
N ASN A 233 -8.58 15.52 0.49
CA ASN A 233 -8.88 16.94 0.48
C ASN A 233 -7.68 17.81 0.88
N GLU A 234 -6.88 17.37 1.86
CA GLU A 234 -5.67 18.07 2.26
C GLU A 234 -4.53 17.96 1.24
N MET A 235 -4.45 16.85 0.50
CA MET A 235 -3.45 16.64 -0.55
C MET A 235 -3.79 17.36 -1.85
N THR A 236 -5.05 17.71 -2.07
CA THR A 236 -5.49 18.50 -3.23
C THR A 236 -4.94 19.92 -3.15
N LEU A 237 -4.25 20.33 -4.21
CA LEU A 237 -3.80 21.70 -4.41
C LEU A 237 -4.66 22.36 -5.49
N GLY A 238 -5.20 23.56 -5.24
CA GLY A 238 -5.84 24.36 -6.28
C GLY A 238 -4.85 24.76 -7.39
N GLU A 239 -5.33 25.31 -8.51
CA GLU A 239 -4.56 25.62 -9.73
C GLU A 239 -3.22 26.35 -9.49
N ASN A 240 -3.13 27.20 -8.46
CA ASN A 240 -1.93 27.90 -8.04
C ASN A 240 -1.55 27.57 -6.59
N GLY A 241 -2.03 26.42 -6.09
CA GLY A 241 -1.85 26.03 -4.71
C GLY A 241 -0.40 25.65 -4.42
N VAL A 242 0.09 26.11 -3.27
CA VAL A 242 1.40 25.75 -2.74
C VAL A 242 1.17 25.06 -1.40
N PRO A 243 1.79 23.91 -1.14
CA PRO A 243 1.67 23.26 0.16
C PRO A 243 2.23 24.15 1.27
N THR A 244 1.53 24.17 2.41
CA THR A 244 1.93 24.99 3.57
C THR A 244 2.34 24.08 4.75
N PRO A 245 3.10 24.61 5.73
CA PRO A 245 3.43 23.86 6.95
C PRO A 245 2.19 23.35 7.69
N GLU A 246 1.09 24.12 7.70
CA GLU A 246 -0.16 23.77 8.35
C GLU A 246 -0.80 22.55 7.67
N LYS A 247 -0.83 22.50 6.32
CA LYS A 247 -1.31 21.33 5.56
C LYS A 247 -0.47 20.10 5.89
N VAL A 248 0.85 20.23 5.92
CA VAL A 248 1.76 19.13 6.28
C VAL A 248 1.48 18.62 7.70
N ALA A 249 1.27 19.53 8.66
CA ALA A 249 0.94 19.14 10.04
C ALA A 249 -0.40 18.40 10.13
N ILE A 250 -1.41 18.78 9.32
CA ILE A 250 -2.70 18.08 9.25
C ILE A 250 -2.50 16.69 8.63
N ILE A 251 -1.80 16.59 7.50
CA ILE A 251 -1.49 15.30 6.84
C ILE A 251 -0.75 14.36 7.81
N ARG A 252 0.22 14.89 8.57
CA ARG A 252 0.95 14.11 9.58
C ARG A 252 0.00 13.52 10.63
N LYS A 253 -0.90 14.34 11.20
CA LYS A 253 -1.87 13.88 12.19
C LYS A 253 -2.82 12.83 11.63
N GLN A 254 -3.26 13.00 10.39
CA GLN A 254 -4.12 12.02 9.72
C GLN A 254 -3.36 10.72 9.42
N ALA A 255 -2.10 10.80 9.02
CA ALA A 255 -1.25 9.62 8.84
C ALA A 255 -1.01 8.86 10.16
N GLU A 256 -0.75 9.59 11.27
CA GLU A 256 -0.68 9.00 12.61
C GLU A 256 -2.00 8.29 12.97
N LYS A 257 -3.14 8.92 12.68
CA LYS A 257 -4.46 8.32 12.91
C LYS A 257 -4.71 7.07 12.08
N LEU A 258 -4.31 7.05 10.80
CA LEU A 258 -4.36 5.85 9.96
C LEU A 258 -3.53 4.71 10.55
N VAL A 259 -2.33 5.00 11.03
CA VAL A 259 -1.49 4.00 11.71
C VAL A 259 -2.19 3.42 12.95
N GLU A 260 -2.81 4.26 13.79
CA GLU A 260 -3.57 3.80 14.97
C GLU A 260 -4.72 2.87 14.56
N LEU A 261 -5.52 3.27 13.55
CA LEU A 261 -6.67 2.50 13.07
C LEU A 261 -6.24 1.18 12.43
N ALA A 262 -5.14 1.20 11.66
CA ALA A 262 -4.59 0.03 10.98
C ALA A 262 -4.07 -1.03 11.96
N LEU A 263 -3.52 -0.59 13.10
CA LEU A 263 -2.97 -1.48 14.12
C LEU A 263 -3.93 -1.71 15.31
N GLN A 264 -5.17 -1.20 15.20
CA GLN A 264 -6.17 -1.37 16.25
C GLN A 264 -6.65 -2.82 16.31
N ARG A 265 -6.38 -3.50 17.41
CA ARG A 265 -6.89 -4.85 17.68
C ARG A 265 -8.36 -4.79 18.06
N GLN A 266 -9.20 -5.52 17.36
CA GLN A 266 -10.55 -5.76 17.82
C GLN A 266 -10.52 -6.89 18.86
N LYS A 267 -11.18 -6.64 19.98
CA LYS A 267 -11.33 -7.61 21.08
C LYS A 267 -12.34 -8.69 20.74
#